data_4d52af4e0833e463bbebbc2474259b0c
#
_entry.id   4d52af4e0833e463bbebbc2474259b0c
#
_cell.length_a   1.000
_cell.length_b   1.000
_cell.length_c   1.000
_cell.angle_alpha   90.00
_cell.angle_beta   90.00
_cell.angle_gamma   90.00
#
_symmetry.space_group_name_H-M   'P 1'
#
loop_
_entity.id
_entity.type
_entity.pdbx_description
1 polymer ?
#
loop_
_entity_poly.entity_id
_entity_poly.type
_entity_poly.pdbx_seq_one_letter_code
_entity_poly.pdbx_strand_id
1 'polypeptide(L)'
;MKRTILAILLISCVSVVLGQQPTFYDLQRSQPRVAYAVKLKEDTLKKQFAAAGLQWPAKQIYVRSFKYDSQLEVWVRNSNNENFKLFKTYRVCAMAGSIGPKRISGDYQVPEGFYYINEFNPRSVYHLSLGLNYPNASDRILSDSLKPGGDIYIHGSCVTVGCIPIQDSQIEELYILAANAKSAGQDFIPVHIFPVRFSNAKSMDYLTRVTKDDQDLQHFAVKLKEVYDFFEKEKKLPLISINGKGEYVVMD
;
A
#
# COMPACT_ATOMS: atom_id res chain seq x y z
N MET A 1 5.51 4.17 -84.28
CA MET A 1 4.59 3.71 -83.23
C MET A 1 5.39 3.37 -81.99
N LYS A 2 5.45 4.29 -81.01
CA LYS A 2 6.13 4.06 -79.73
C LYS A 2 5.07 3.62 -78.67
N ARG A 3 5.18 2.42 -78.16
CA ARG A 3 4.32 1.88 -77.12
C ARG A 3 4.90 2.30 -75.73
N THR A 4 4.25 3.16 -75.01
CA THR A 4 4.56 3.55 -73.67
C THR A 4 3.95 2.51 -72.72
N ILE A 5 4.77 1.78 -71.96
CA ILE A 5 4.33 0.83 -70.94
C ILE A 5 4.21 1.63 -69.65
N LEU A 6 2.98 1.77 -69.15
CA LEU A 6 2.67 2.40 -67.84
C LEU A 6 2.80 1.32 -66.75
N ALA A 7 3.84 1.39 -65.95
CA ALA A 7 4.04 0.52 -64.82
C ALA A 7 3.26 1.11 -63.61
N ILE A 8 2.20 0.45 -63.18
CA ILE A 8 1.44 0.79 -61.97
C ILE A 8 2.14 0.16 -60.77
N LEU A 9 2.77 1.00 -59.94
CA LEU A 9 3.39 0.60 -58.67
C LEU A 9 2.29 0.46 -57.59
N LEU A 10 1.89 -0.75 -57.26
CA LEU A 10 1.02 -1.04 -56.12
C LEU A 10 1.80 -0.92 -54.82
N ILE A 11 1.65 0.21 -54.12
CA ILE A 11 2.18 0.39 -52.74
C ILE A 11 1.18 -0.28 -51.81
N SER A 12 1.49 -1.47 -51.32
CA SER A 12 0.74 -2.11 -50.23
C SER A 12 1.11 -1.44 -48.91
N CYS A 13 0.22 -0.61 -48.38
CA CYS A 13 0.33 -0.13 -46.99
C CYS A 13 0.11 -1.30 -46.03
N VAL A 14 1.20 -1.87 -45.53
CA VAL A 14 1.15 -2.80 -44.40
C VAL A 14 0.88 -1.96 -43.12
N SER A 15 -0.36 -1.90 -42.67
CA SER A 15 -0.72 -1.33 -41.37
C SER A 15 -0.18 -2.27 -40.29
N VAL A 16 0.95 -1.92 -39.68
CA VAL A 16 1.44 -2.58 -38.47
C VAL A 16 0.50 -2.19 -37.35
N VAL A 17 -0.42 -3.07 -37.00
CA VAL A 17 -1.24 -2.95 -35.78
C VAL A 17 -0.30 -3.21 -34.60
N LEU A 18 0.26 -2.16 -34.03
CA LEU A 18 0.96 -2.21 -32.76
C LEU A 18 -0.09 -2.51 -31.68
N GLY A 19 -0.28 -3.79 -31.34
CA GLY A 19 -1.11 -4.19 -30.21
C GLY A 19 -0.60 -3.49 -28.95
N GLN A 20 -1.44 -2.77 -28.24
CA GLN A 20 -1.09 -2.21 -26.94
C GLN A 20 -0.69 -3.33 -26.01
N GLN A 21 0.50 -3.22 -25.41
CA GLN A 21 0.93 -4.16 -24.38
C GLN A 21 -0.04 -4.09 -23.19
N PRO A 22 -0.41 -5.25 -22.62
CA PRO A 22 -1.31 -5.27 -21.46
C PRO A 22 -0.70 -4.48 -20.32
N THR A 23 -1.52 -3.65 -19.68
CA THR A 23 -1.12 -2.89 -18.50
C THR A 23 -0.92 -3.82 -17.30
N PHE A 24 -0.29 -3.33 -16.23
CA PHE A 24 -0.18 -4.10 -14.99
C PHE A 24 -1.57 -4.52 -14.46
N TYR A 25 -2.56 -3.62 -14.53
CA TYR A 25 -3.94 -3.94 -14.14
C TYR A 25 -4.54 -5.06 -14.98
N ASP A 26 -4.33 -5.06 -16.30
CA ASP A 26 -4.82 -6.12 -17.19
C ASP A 26 -4.22 -7.48 -16.85
N LEU A 27 -2.92 -7.52 -16.52
CA LEU A 27 -2.24 -8.73 -16.08
C LEU A 27 -2.81 -9.24 -14.74
N GLN A 28 -3.08 -8.35 -13.79
CA GLN A 28 -3.70 -8.75 -12.52
C GLN A 28 -5.15 -9.23 -12.75
N ARG A 29 -5.93 -8.51 -13.54
CA ARG A 29 -7.31 -8.85 -13.88
C ARG A 29 -7.44 -10.18 -14.64
N SER A 30 -6.40 -10.65 -15.33
CA SER A 30 -6.39 -11.97 -15.98
C SER A 30 -6.37 -13.13 -14.98
N GLN A 31 -6.02 -12.88 -13.69
CA GLN A 31 -6.05 -13.90 -12.65
C GLN A 31 -7.50 -14.15 -12.20
N PRO A 32 -7.97 -15.42 -12.11
CA PRO A 32 -9.39 -15.73 -11.88
C PRO A 32 -9.99 -15.06 -10.64
N ARG A 33 -9.24 -15.02 -9.53
CA ARG A 33 -9.71 -14.45 -8.27
C ARG A 33 -9.81 -12.92 -8.36
N VAL A 34 -8.87 -12.27 -9.03
CA VAL A 34 -8.91 -10.83 -9.28
C VAL A 34 -10.04 -10.48 -10.25
N ALA A 35 -10.24 -11.26 -11.32
CA ALA A 35 -11.36 -11.08 -12.24
C ALA A 35 -12.71 -11.14 -11.50
N TYR A 36 -12.86 -12.10 -10.60
CA TYR A 36 -14.05 -12.22 -9.76
C TYR A 36 -14.24 -11.00 -8.83
N ALA A 37 -13.20 -10.58 -8.14
CA ALA A 37 -13.21 -9.38 -7.29
C ALA A 37 -13.62 -8.13 -8.10
N VAL A 38 -13.04 -7.92 -9.27
CA VAL A 38 -13.38 -6.81 -10.17
C VAL A 38 -14.86 -6.85 -10.53
N LYS A 39 -15.38 -8.02 -10.95
CA LYS A 39 -16.80 -8.17 -11.26
C LYS A 39 -17.73 -7.78 -10.11
N LEU A 40 -17.32 -8.06 -8.86
CA LEU A 40 -18.15 -7.77 -7.68
C LEU A 40 -18.01 -6.32 -7.19
N LYS A 41 -16.84 -5.71 -7.32
CA LYS A 41 -16.50 -4.47 -6.60
C LYS A 41 -16.37 -3.24 -7.49
N GLU A 42 -15.97 -3.38 -8.75
CA GLU A 42 -15.52 -2.25 -9.57
C GLU A 42 -16.61 -1.18 -9.74
N ASP A 43 -17.86 -1.57 -10.03
CA ASP A 43 -18.95 -0.61 -10.23
C ASP A 43 -19.30 0.15 -8.94
N THR A 44 -19.23 -0.54 -7.80
CA THR A 44 -19.41 0.10 -6.48
C THR A 44 -18.29 1.08 -6.19
N LEU A 45 -17.03 0.70 -6.44
CA LEU A 45 -15.87 1.57 -6.28
C LEU A 45 -15.97 2.81 -7.18
N LYS A 46 -16.35 2.66 -8.45
CA LYS A 46 -16.57 3.80 -9.37
C LYS A 46 -17.59 4.79 -8.82
N LYS A 47 -18.73 4.29 -8.33
CA LYS A 47 -19.77 5.14 -7.72
C LYS A 47 -19.27 5.86 -6.46
N GLN A 48 -18.50 5.17 -5.62
CA GLN A 48 -17.93 5.76 -4.41
C GLN A 48 -16.85 6.80 -4.72
N PHE A 49 -16.01 6.57 -5.75
CA PHE A 49 -15.04 7.56 -6.24
C PHE A 49 -15.74 8.84 -6.71
N ALA A 50 -16.79 8.69 -7.53
CA ALA A 50 -17.58 9.82 -8.00
C ALA A 50 -18.20 10.61 -6.83
N ALA A 51 -18.78 9.92 -5.85
CA ALA A 51 -19.38 10.54 -4.66
C ALA A 51 -18.34 11.27 -3.79
N ALA A 52 -17.09 10.80 -3.77
CA ALA A 52 -15.99 11.45 -3.05
C ALA A 52 -15.28 12.57 -3.85
N GLY A 53 -15.73 12.86 -5.08
CA GLY A 53 -15.07 13.81 -5.98
C GLY A 53 -13.65 13.35 -6.38
N LEU A 54 -13.47 12.04 -6.53
CA LEU A 54 -12.24 11.40 -6.98
C LEU A 54 -12.40 10.87 -8.41
N GLN A 55 -11.31 10.83 -9.16
CA GLN A 55 -11.29 10.29 -10.52
C GLN A 55 -11.01 8.77 -10.49
N TRP A 56 -11.79 8.01 -11.22
CA TRP A 56 -11.53 6.61 -11.48
C TRP A 56 -10.77 6.43 -12.81
N PRO A 57 -9.82 5.51 -12.91
CA PRO A 57 -9.28 4.65 -11.84
C PRO A 57 -8.40 5.42 -10.84
N ALA A 58 -8.17 4.83 -9.68
CA ALA A 58 -7.25 5.38 -8.68
C ALA A 58 -5.85 5.55 -9.30
N LYS A 59 -5.31 6.78 -9.24
CA LYS A 59 -3.98 7.08 -9.79
C LYS A 59 -2.90 7.06 -8.72
N GLN A 60 -3.23 7.53 -7.53
CA GLN A 60 -2.33 7.51 -6.39
C GLN A 60 -3.08 7.19 -5.11
N ILE A 61 -2.59 6.21 -4.40
CA ILE A 61 -3.11 5.81 -3.11
C ILE A 61 -2.01 5.82 -2.05
N TYR A 62 -2.42 6.00 -0.82
CA TYR A 62 -1.61 5.87 0.38
C TYR A 62 -2.40 5.05 1.40
N VAL A 63 -1.74 4.10 2.05
CA VAL A 63 -2.34 3.22 3.05
C VAL A 63 -1.69 3.50 4.40
N ARG A 64 -2.50 3.59 5.46
CA ARG A 64 -1.97 3.63 6.82
C ARG A 64 -2.76 2.73 7.76
N SER A 65 -2.06 1.99 8.59
CA SER A 65 -2.61 1.06 9.56
C SER A 65 -2.30 1.52 10.98
N PHE A 66 -3.26 1.34 11.89
CA PHE A 66 -3.16 1.67 13.31
C PHE A 66 -3.38 0.41 14.13
N LYS A 67 -2.32 -0.09 14.77
CA LYS A 67 -2.35 -1.39 15.44
C LYS A 67 -3.38 -1.42 16.57
N TYR A 68 -3.27 -0.52 17.54
CA TYR A 68 -4.19 -0.48 18.68
C TYR A 68 -5.64 -0.21 18.28
N ASP A 69 -5.84 0.70 17.32
CA ASP A 69 -7.18 1.08 16.85
C ASP A 69 -7.80 0.05 15.91
N SER A 70 -7.03 -0.96 15.47
CA SER A 70 -7.46 -2.03 14.53
C SER A 70 -8.09 -1.46 13.27
N GLN A 71 -7.48 -0.44 12.69
CA GLN A 71 -7.97 0.26 11.50
C GLN A 71 -6.89 0.35 10.43
N LEU A 72 -7.34 0.28 9.17
CA LEU A 72 -6.53 0.52 7.98
C LEU A 72 -7.26 1.54 7.11
N GLU A 73 -6.63 2.67 6.86
CA GLU A 73 -7.15 3.74 6.02
C GLU A 73 -6.56 3.70 4.62
N VAL A 74 -7.39 4.00 3.63
CA VAL A 74 -6.99 4.21 2.24
C VAL A 74 -7.27 5.65 1.86
N TRP A 75 -6.21 6.36 1.52
CA TRP A 75 -6.22 7.73 1.06
C TRP A 75 -5.93 7.77 -0.42
N VAL A 76 -6.60 8.67 -1.15
CA VAL A 76 -6.51 8.78 -2.62
C VAL A 76 -6.33 10.23 -3.02
N ARG A 77 -5.55 10.46 -4.09
CA ARG A 77 -5.49 11.74 -4.80
C ARG A 77 -5.43 11.50 -6.31
N ASN A 78 -5.92 12.47 -7.09
CA ASN A 78 -5.98 12.34 -8.53
C ASN A 78 -4.64 12.66 -9.22
N SER A 79 -3.78 13.46 -8.57
CA SER A 79 -2.47 13.86 -9.08
C SER A 79 -1.47 14.13 -7.95
N ASN A 80 -0.18 14.26 -8.28
CA ASN A 80 0.88 14.58 -7.31
C ASN A 80 0.72 15.97 -6.67
N ASN A 81 0.03 16.88 -7.34
CA ASN A 81 -0.15 18.27 -6.87
C ASN A 81 -1.35 18.41 -5.93
N GLU A 82 -2.21 17.39 -5.83
CA GLU A 82 -3.38 17.41 -4.96
C GLU A 82 -3.09 16.82 -3.58
N ASN A 83 -3.87 17.26 -2.60
CA ASN A 83 -3.88 16.67 -1.27
C ASN A 83 -4.59 15.32 -1.29
N PHE A 84 -4.13 14.40 -0.46
CA PHE A 84 -4.84 13.14 -0.26
C PHE A 84 -6.18 13.36 0.44
N LYS A 85 -7.21 12.63 -0.02
CA LYS A 85 -8.54 12.56 0.60
C LYS A 85 -8.73 11.17 1.18
N LEU A 86 -9.29 11.08 2.39
CA LEU A 86 -9.68 9.78 2.96
C LEU A 86 -10.80 9.19 2.10
N PHE A 87 -10.55 8.00 1.56
CA PHE A 87 -11.52 7.29 0.74
C PHE A 87 -12.25 6.22 1.55
N LYS A 88 -11.52 5.38 2.29
CA LYS A 88 -12.09 4.30 3.11
C LYS A 88 -11.30 4.07 4.38
N THR A 89 -12.00 3.54 5.38
CA THR A 89 -11.41 2.94 6.57
C THR A 89 -11.90 1.50 6.66
N TYR A 90 -10.97 0.57 6.64
CA TYR A 90 -11.21 -0.86 6.83
C TYR A 90 -10.91 -1.27 8.27
N ARG A 91 -11.62 -2.29 8.73
CA ARG A 91 -11.30 -2.91 10.02
C ARG A 91 -10.19 -3.94 9.83
N VAL A 92 -9.13 -3.84 10.60
CA VAL A 92 -8.16 -4.91 10.79
C VAL A 92 -8.79 -5.92 11.75
N CYS A 93 -9.06 -7.12 11.28
CA CYS A 93 -9.93 -8.05 11.99
C CYS A 93 -9.21 -8.96 13.01
N ALA A 94 -7.88 -9.05 12.92
CA ALA A 94 -7.02 -9.67 13.91
C ALA A 94 -5.70 -8.92 13.99
N MET A 95 -5.09 -8.89 15.18
CA MET A 95 -3.80 -8.26 15.43
C MET A 95 -2.93 -9.24 16.21
N ALA A 96 -1.66 -9.34 15.84
CA ALA A 96 -0.67 -10.13 16.56
C ALA A 96 0.42 -9.21 17.14
N GLY A 97 0.98 -9.61 18.29
CA GLY A 97 2.01 -8.87 18.99
C GLY A 97 1.47 -7.70 19.82
N SER A 98 2.37 -6.82 20.19
CA SER A 98 2.14 -5.62 21.00
C SER A 98 2.51 -4.34 20.26
N ILE A 99 2.50 -3.20 20.95
CA ILE A 99 3.11 -1.96 20.45
C ILE A 99 4.61 -2.15 20.30
N GLY A 100 5.17 -1.58 19.25
CA GLY A 100 6.59 -1.64 18.92
C GLY A 100 6.88 -2.28 17.57
N PRO A 101 8.09 -2.09 17.05
CA PRO A 101 8.52 -2.62 15.77
C PRO A 101 8.75 -4.14 15.84
N LYS A 102 8.64 -4.79 14.69
CA LYS A 102 9.08 -6.18 14.52
C LYS A 102 10.61 -6.21 14.42
N ARG A 103 11.27 -7.18 15.13
CA ARG A 103 12.73 -7.24 15.18
C ARG A 103 13.33 -8.61 14.93
N ILE A 104 12.53 -9.68 15.02
CA ILE A 104 13.01 -11.05 14.81
C ILE A 104 11.95 -11.94 14.19
N SER A 105 12.37 -12.92 13.42
CA SER A 105 11.49 -13.96 12.88
C SER A 105 10.80 -14.73 14.01
N GLY A 106 9.48 -14.96 13.86
CA GLY A 106 8.72 -15.73 14.84
C GLY A 106 8.30 -14.98 16.10
N ASP A 107 8.52 -13.65 16.17
CA ASP A 107 8.08 -12.81 17.31
C ASP A 107 6.57 -12.52 17.31
N TYR A 108 5.83 -13.02 16.34
CA TYR A 108 4.39 -12.79 16.17
C TYR A 108 4.01 -11.30 16.15
N GLN A 109 4.92 -10.44 15.68
CA GLN A 109 4.76 -8.99 15.72
C GLN A 109 4.39 -8.43 14.36
N VAL A 110 3.31 -7.63 14.30
CA VAL A 110 3.05 -6.73 13.17
C VAL A 110 4.08 -5.60 13.22
N PRO A 111 4.84 -5.34 12.14
CA PRO A 111 5.83 -4.27 12.15
C PRO A 111 5.19 -2.89 12.30
N GLU A 112 5.98 -1.93 12.79
CA GLU A 112 5.68 -0.50 12.77
C GLU A 112 6.76 0.22 11.98
N GLY A 113 6.36 1.22 11.19
CA GLY A 113 7.28 1.95 10.32
C GLY A 113 6.70 2.32 8.97
N PHE A 114 7.60 2.63 8.04
CA PHE A 114 7.27 3.16 6.72
C PHE A 114 7.68 2.18 5.63
N TYR A 115 6.69 1.63 4.96
CA TYR A 115 6.83 0.57 3.96
C TYR A 115 6.16 0.98 2.64
N TYR A 116 6.25 0.10 1.64
CA TYR A 116 5.48 0.17 0.41
C TYR A 116 5.08 -1.23 -0.05
N ILE A 117 4.05 -1.30 -0.88
CA ILE A 117 3.62 -2.56 -1.50
C ILE A 117 4.67 -2.97 -2.53
N ASN A 118 5.31 -4.13 -2.32
CA ASN A 118 6.32 -4.68 -3.22
C ASN A 118 5.83 -5.91 -4.01
N GLU A 119 4.72 -6.53 -3.57
CA GLU A 119 4.20 -7.74 -4.18
C GLU A 119 2.67 -7.70 -4.30
N PHE A 120 2.17 -8.23 -5.41
CA PHE A 120 0.76 -8.49 -5.65
C PHE A 120 0.57 -10.01 -5.80
N ASN A 121 -0.05 -10.66 -4.82
CA ASN A 121 -0.27 -12.09 -4.83
C ASN A 121 -1.76 -12.45 -5.04
N PRO A 122 -2.17 -12.70 -6.30
CA PRO A 122 -3.55 -13.08 -6.63
C PRO A 122 -3.89 -14.52 -6.25
N ARG A 123 -2.90 -15.31 -5.85
CA ARG A 123 -3.04 -16.74 -5.49
C ARG A 123 -2.74 -17.01 -4.02
N SER A 124 -2.82 -15.98 -3.18
CA SER A 124 -2.60 -16.11 -1.74
C SER A 124 -3.52 -17.18 -1.12
N VAL A 125 -2.98 -17.93 -0.16
CA VAL A 125 -3.78 -18.87 0.67
C VAL A 125 -4.81 -18.12 1.52
N TYR A 126 -4.61 -16.82 1.71
CA TYR A 126 -5.52 -15.92 2.43
C TYR A 126 -6.32 -15.05 1.45
N HIS A 127 -6.87 -15.65 0.41
CA HIS A 127 -7.68 -15.04 -0.65
C HIS A 127 -6.85 -14.19 -1.62
N LEU A 128 -6.62 -12.92 -1.34
CA LEU A 128 -5.71 -12.00 -2.04
C LEU A 128 -4.72 -11.43 -1.02
N SER A 129 -3.52 -11.06 -1.47
CA SER A 129 -2.58 -10.36 -0.59
C SER A 129 -1.68 -9.37 -1.31
N LEU A 130 -1.26 -8.34 -0.57
CA LEU A 130 -0.31 -7.31 -0.96
C LEU A 130 0.88 -7.38 -0.01
N GLY A 131 2.04 -7.77 -0.53
CA GLY A 131 3.28 -7.87 0.23
C GLY A 131 3.87 -6.50 0.52
N LEU A 132 4.49 -6.37 1.69
CA LEU A 132 5.20 -5.18 2.11
C LEU A 132 6.72 -5.41 2.04
N ASN A 133 7.48 -4.37 1.75
CA ASN A 133 8.93 -4.41 1.70
C ASN A 133 9.59 -4.52 3.09
N TYR A 134 8.98 -5.29 4.00
CA TYR A 134 9.59 -5.64 5.28
C TYR A 134 10.61 -6.79 5.07
N PRO A 135 11.82 -6.75 5.68
CA PRO A 135 12.39 -5.62 6.43
C PRO A 135 12.87 -4.50 5.50
N ASN A 136 12.54 -3.25 5.84
CA ASN A 136 13.09 -2.08 5.16
C ASN A 136 14.53 -1.79 5.64
N ALA A 137 15.15 -0.68 5.20
CA ALA A 137 16.52 -0.36 5.57
C ALA A 137 16.68 -0.10 7.08
N SER A 138 15.70 0.54 7.75
CA SER A 138 15.69 0.73 9.21
C SER A 138 15.63 -0.60 9.94
N ASP A 139 14.71 -1.47 9.53
CA ASP A 139 14.55 -2.79 10.14
C ASP A 139 15.82 -3.63 10.01
N ARG A 140 16.49 -3.59 8.85
CA ARG A 140 17.73 -4.36 8.62
C ARG A 140 18.89 -3.92 9.54
N ILE A 141 18.94 -2.66 9.92
CA ILE A 141 19.94 -2.13 10.83
C ILE A 141 19.60 -2.46 12.28
N LEU A 142 18.31 -2.38 12.65
CA LEU A 142 17.85 -2.43 14.03
C LEU A 142 17.33 -3.80 14.48
N SER A 143 17.09 -4.73 13.53
CA SER A 143 16.59 -6.08 13.82
C SER A 143 17.71 -7.09 13.99
N ASP A 144 17.35 -8.31 14.37
CA ASP A 144 18.30 -9.44 14.37
C ASP A 144 18.96 -9.57 12.99
N SER A 145 20.27 -9.59 12.96
CA SER A 145 21.08 -9.55 11.74
C SER A 145 20.95 -10.80 10.88
N LEU A 146 20.60 -11.93 11.47
CA LEU A 146 20.48 -13.21 10.77
C LEU A 146 19.02 -13.58 10.45
N LYS A 147 18.10 -13.18 11.33
CA LYS A 147 16.69 -13.58 11.25
C LYS A 147 15.74 -12.43 11.55
N PRO A 148 15.75 -11.33 10.77
CA PRO A 148 14.84 -10.20 11.00
C PRO A 148 13.36 -10.58 10.77
N GLY A 149 13.11 -11.64 10.03
CA GLY A 149 11.80 -12.04 9.55
C GLY A 149 11.52 -11.51 8.14
N GLY A 150 10.33 -11.80 7.64
CA GLY A 150 9.88 -11.44 6.29
C GLY A 150 8.41 -11.75 6.11
N ASP A 151 7.96 -11.77 4.86
CA ASP A 151 6.63 -12.24 4.45
C ASP A 151 5.48 -11.51 5.17
N ILE A 152 5.57 -10.21 5.28
CA ILE A 152 4.52 -9.36 5.84
C ILE A 152 3.58 -8.91 4.74
N TYR A 153 2.29 -9.23 4.90
CA TYR A 153 1.24 -8.94 3.91
C TYR A 153 0.03 -8.23 4.54
N ILE A 154 -0.63 -7.40 3.74
CA ILE A 154 -2.05 -7.05 3.93
C ILE A 154 -2.85 -8.10 3.15
N HIS A 155 -3.81 -8.81 3.78
CA HIS A 155 -4.46 -9.95 3.13
C HIS A 155 -5.92 -10.15 3.58
N GLY A 156 -6.62 -11.04 2.87
CA GLY A 156 -7.95 -11.51 3.24
C GLY A 156 -7.94 -12.44 4.45
N SER A 157 -9.03 -13.14 4.69
CA SER A 157 -9.24 -13.94 5.90
C SER A 157 -9.13 -13.11 7.20
N CYS A 158 -9.03 -13.78 8.35
CA CYS A 158 -8.93 -13.10 9.66
C CYS A 158 -8.02 -13.86 10.63
N VAL A 159 -6.83 -14.27 10.16
CA VAL A 159 -5.81 -14.93 10.97
C VAL A 159 -4.47 -14.23 10.75
N THR A 160 -3.65 -14.13 11.79
CA THR A 160 -2.33 -13.50 11.64
C THR A 160 -1.34 -14.01 12.67
N VAL A 161 -0.07 -13.99 12.26
CA VAL A 161 1.12 -14.18 13.09
C VAL A 161 2.13 -13.03 12.87
N GLY A 162 1.65 -11.88 12.31
CA GLY A 162 2.48 -10.71 12.01
C GLY A 162 2.03 -9.94 10.76
N CYS A 163 1.08 -10.48 9.97
CA CYS A 163 0.45 -9.81 8.83
C CYS A 163 -0.73 -8.91 9.27
N ILE A 164 -1.33 -8.21 8.32
CA ILE A 164 -2.47 -7.29 8.54
C ILE A 164 -3.71 -7.84 7.80
N PRO A 165 -4.55 -8.65 8.46
CA PRO A 165 -5.77 -9.21 7.85
C PRO A 165 -6.90 -8.19 7.87
N ILE A 166 -7.53 -7.98 6.71
CA ILE A 166 -8.66 -7.05 6.54
C ILE A 166 -9.91 -7.72 5.97
N GLN A 167 -10.00 -9.06 6.01
CA GLN A 167 -11.08 -9.86 5.42
C GLN A 167 -11.13 -9.82 3.88
N ASP A 168 -11.79 -10.81 3.28
CA ASP A 168 -11.81 -11.00 1.82
C ASP A 168 -12.43 -9.81 1.08
N SER A 169 -13.58 -9.34 1.52
CA SER A 169 -14.29 -8.26 0.85
C SER A 169 -13.50 -6.94 0.83
N GLN A 170 -12.71 -6.66 1.85
CA GLN A 170 -11.91 -5.43 1.98
C GLN A 170 -10.61 -5.52 1.19
N ILE A 171 -9.94 -6.70 1.21
CA ILE A 171 -8.72 -6.88 0.40
C ILE A 171 -9.03 -6.89 -1.10
N GLU A 172 -10.20 -7.36 -1.53
CA GLU A 172 -10.64 -7.27 -2.93
C GLU A 172 -10.66 -5.82 -3.41
N GLU A 173 -11.25 -4.92 -2.62
CA GLU A 173 -11.30 -3.50 -2.95
C GLU A 173 -9.89 -2.87 -2.95
N LEU A 174 -9.11 -3.11 -1.90
CA LEU A 174 -7.75 -2.56 -1.79
C LEU A 174 -6.83 -3.06 -2.91
N TYR A 175 -6.95 -4.33 -3.27
CA TYR A 175 -6.18 -4.93 -4.36
C TYR A 175 -6.47 -4.28 -5.71
N ILE A 176 -7.75 -4.04 -6.02
CA ILE A 176 -8.18 -3.35 -7.24
C ILE A 176 -7.64 -1.92 -7.26
N LEU A 177 -7.75 -1.19 -6.15
CA LEU A 177 -7.23 0.18 -6.03
C LEU A 177 -5.71 0.23 -6.22
N ALA A 178 -4.98 -0.66 -5.57
CA ALA A 178 -3.54 -0.76 -5.66
C ALA A 178 -3.07 -1.13 -7.07
N ALA A 179 -3.72 -2.11 -7.71
CA ALA A 179 -3.40 -2.52 -9.07
C ALA A 179 -3.64 -1.39 -10.10
N ASN A 180 -4.71 -0.61 -9.93
CA ASN A 180 -4.97 0.57 -10.76
C ASN A 180 -3.91 1.66 -10.53
N ALA A 181 -3.57 1.97 -9.29
CA ALA A 181 -2.56 2.98 -8.96
C ALA A 181 -1.19 2.61 -9.53
N LYS A 182 -0.77 1.33 -9.39
CA LYS A 182 0.46 0.82 -10.01
C LYS A 182 0.43 0.90 -11.52
N SER A 183 -0.70 0.56 -12.14
CA SER A 183 -0.89 0.67 -13.59
C SER A 183 -0.87 2.12 -14.08
N ALA A 184 -1.24 3.08 -13.23
CA ALA A 184 -1.17 4.51 -13.49
C ALA A 184 0.22 5.12 -13.24
N GLY A 185 1.24 4.31 -12.89
CA GLY A 185 2.63 4.73 -12.70
C GLY A 185 3.03 4.97 -11.24
N GLN A 186 2.24 4.58 -10.26
CA GLN A 186 2.65 4.60 -8.86
C GLN A 186 3.42 3.30 -8.52
N ASP A 187 4.72 3.29 -8.78
CA ASP A 187 5.57 2.10 -8.57
C ASP A 187 5.67 1.73 -7.09
N PHE A 188 5.76 2.72 -6.21
CA PHE A 188 5.83 2.56 -4.77
C PHE A 188 4.56 3.07 -4.12
N ILE A 189 3.66 2.17 -3.71
CA ILE A 189 2.43 2.50 -3.00
C ILE A 189 2.78 2.53 -1.51
N PRO A 190 2.79 3.72 -0.84
CA PRO A 190 3.23 3.83 0.54
C PRO A 190 2.26 3.14 1.49
N VAL A 191 2.82 2.44 2.50
CA VAL A 191 2.08 1.82 3.60
C VAL A 191 2.78 2.19 4.90
N HIS A 192 2.15 3.02 5.71
CA HIS A 192 2.65 3.39 7.02
C HIS A 192 1.90 2.63 8.11
N ILE A 193 2.63 2.04 9.04
CA ILE A 193 2.07 1.27 10.15
C ILE A 193 2.44 1.98 11.45
N PHE A 194 1.42 2.45 12.15
CA PHE A 194 1.53 3.20 13.39
C PHE A 194 1.10 2.36 14.59
N PRO A 195 1.69 2.59 15.78
CA PRO A 195 1.26 1.93 17.01
C PRO A 195 -0.20 2.24 17.34
N VAL A 196 -0.56 3.51 17.22
CA VAL A 196 -1.86 4.05 17.59
C VAL A 196 -2.26 5.18 16.63
N ARG A 197 -3.53 5.56 16.63
CA ARG A 197 -4.00 6.83 16.06
C ARG A 197 -3.61 7.98 16.99
N PHE A 198 -2.55 8.71 16.67
CA PHE A 198 -2.01 9.76 17.55
C PHE A 198 -2.97 10.92 17.81
N SER A 199 -3.98 11.14 16.99
CA SER A 199 -5.03 12.14 17.22
C SER A 199 -6.13 11.69 18.17
N ASN A 200 -6.12 10.43 18.62
CA ASN A 200 -7.11 9.88 19.55
C ASN A 200 -6.52 9.86 20.98
N ALA A 201 -7.13 10.61 21.89
CA ALA A 201 -6.65 10.73 23.28
C ALA A 201 -6.54 9.37 23.97
N LYS A 202 -7.55 8.49 23.85
CA LYS A 202 -7.54 7.15 24.45
C LYS A 202 -6.39 6.28 23.91
N SER A 203 -6.10 6.39 22.63
CA SER A 203 -5.01 5.66 21.99
C SER A 203 -3.65 6.18 22.45
N MET A 204 -3.53 7.51 22.64
CA MET A 204 -2.34 8.14 23.21
C MET A 204 -2.11 7.77 24.67
N ASP A 205 -3.16 7.75 25.49
CA ASP A 205 -3.07 7.29 26.88
C ASP A 205 -2.59 5.84 26.97
N TYR A 206 -3.09 4.99 26.08
CA TYR A 206 -2.62 3.61 25.99
C TYR A 206 -1.13 3.55 25.61
N LEU A 207 -0.71 4.26 24.56
CA LEU A 207 0.70 4.31 24.13
C LEU A 207 1.60 4.76 25.28
N THR A 208 1.29 5.89 25.91
CA THR A 208 2.06 6.44 27.03
C THR A 208 2.22 5.43 28.17
N ARG A 209 1.15 4.71 28.51
CA ARG A 209 1.17 3.72 29.59
C ARG A 209 2.03 2.51 29.26
N VAL A 210 1.97 1.99 28.01
CA VAL A 210 2.69 0.76 27.65
C VAL A 210 4.17 1.01 27.33
N THR A 211 4.53 2.26 27.03
CA THR A 211 5.93 2.64 26.74
C THR A 211 6.64 3.34 27.89
N LYS A 212 5.98 3.54 29.06
CA LYS A 212 6.49 4.39 30.14
C LYS A 212 7.90 4.06 30.63
N ASP A 213 8.27 2.78 30.60
CA ASP A 213 9.55 2.27 31.10
C ASP A 213 10.50 1.89 29.96
N ASP A 214 10.19 2.24 28.70
CA ASP A 214 10.97 1.91 27.49
C ASP A 214 11.26 3.19 26.69
N GLN A 215 12.43 3.78 26.94
CA GLN A 215 12.86 5.02 26.28
C GLN A 215 13.08 4.86 24.77
N ASP A 216 13.57 3.70 24.33
CA ASP A 216 13.82 3.45 22.91
C ASP A 216 12.50 3.37 22.15
N LEU A 217 11.50 2.70 22.73
CA LEU A 217 10.17 2.62 22.17
C LEU A 217 9.44 3.97 22.16
N GLN A 218 9.62 4.80 23.21
CA GLN A 218 9.13 6.18 23.25
C GLN A 218 9.75 7.02 22.11
N HIS A 219 11.08 6.95 21.97
CA HIS A 219 11.80 7.67 20.91
C HIS A 219 11.34 7.24 19.51
N PHE A 220 11.20 5.94 19.29
CA PHE A 220 10.68 5.40 18.03
C PHE A 220 9.27 5.90 17.74
N ALA A 221 8.37 5.87 18.71
CA ALA A 221 7.00 6.36 18.58
C ALA A 221 6.93 7.86 18.24
N VAL A 222 7.86 8.68 18.81
CA VAL A 222 7.98 10.11 18.47
C VAL A 222 8.32 10.28 16.99
N LYS A 223 9.25 9.49 16.43
CA LYS A 223 9.62 9.54 15.01
C LYS A 223 8.44 9.16 14.10
N LEU A 224 7.67 8.17 14.47
CA LEU A 224 6.45 7.82 13.74
C LEU A 224 5.41 8.94 13.81
N LYS A 225 5.28 9.58 14.99
CA LYS A 225 4.34 10.68 15.19
C LYS A 225 4.69 11.91 14.36
N GLU A 226 5.96 12.24 14.16
CA GLU A 226 6.40 13.35 13.28
C GLU A 226 5.81 13.19 11.87
N VAL A 227 5.89 12.00 11.27
CA VAL A 227 5.31 11.71 9.94
C VAL A 227 3.79 11.75 9.97
N TYR A 228 3.19 11.21 11.03
CA TYR A 228 1.73 11.25 11.20
C TYR A 228 1.22 12.70 11.26
N ASP A 229 1.81 13.55 12.10
CA ASP A 229 1.41 14.94 12.29
C ASP A 229 1.60 15.78 11.01
N PHE A 230 2.71 15.56 10.29
CA PHE A 230 2.92 16.19 8.98
C PHE A 230 1.78 15.85 8.01
N PHE A 231 1.45 14.56 7.90
CA PHE A 231 0.36 14.14 7.02
C PHE A 231 -1.00 14.69 7.46
N GLU A 232 -1.28 14.74 8.77
CA GLU A 232 -2.55 15.31 9.26
C GLU A 232 -2.67 16.80 8.91
N LYS A 233 -1.57 17.54 8.94
CA LYS A 233 -1.54 18.96 8.61
C LYS A 233 -1.61 19.19 7.09
N GLU A 234 -0.74 18.57 6.33
CA GLU A 234 -0.50 18.89 4.92
C GLU A 234 -1.33 18.01 3.96
N LYS A 235 -1.84 16.87 4.42
CA LYS A 235 -2.45 15.82 3.58
C LYS A 235 -1.56 15.40 2.40
N LYS A 236 -0.24 15.48 2.61
CA LYS A 236 0.85 15.06 1.72
C LYS A 236 1.81 14.19 2.51
N LEU A 237 2.57 13.37 1.81
CA LEU A 237 3.61 12.56 2.47
C LEU A 237 4.89 13.39 2.55
N PRO A 238 5.56 13.42 3.72
CA PRO A 238 6.90 13.99 3.82
C PRO A 238 7.92 13.08 3.14
N LEU A 239 9.08 13.60 2.85
CA LEU A 239 10.22 12.78 2.47
C LEU A 239 10.81 12.13 3.74
N ILE A 240 10.92 10.80 3.73
CA ILE A 240 11.44 10.02 4.85
C ILE A 240 12.75 9.37 4.43
N SER A 241 13.82 9.66 5.15
CA SER A 241 15.11 8.99 4.99
C SER A 241 15.45 8.14 6.22
N ILE A 242 16.50 7.33 6.12
CA ILE A 242 17.00 6.48 7.19
C ILE A 242 18.48 6.81 7.36
N ASN A 243 18.88 7.19 8.57
CA ASN A 243 20.27 7.49 8.88
C ASN A 243 21.11 6.21 9.10
N GLY A 244 22.42 6.38 9.28
CA GLY A 244 23.35 5.26 9.49
C GLY A 244 23.11 4.44 10.77
N LYS A 245 22.26 4.94 11.69
CA LYS A 245 21.84 4.22 12.91
C LYS A 245 20.51 3.48 12.75
N GLY A 246 19.89 3.55 11.56
CA GLY A 246 18.59 2.95 11.29
C GLY A 246 17.38 3.80 11.72
N GLU A 247 17.59 5.04 12.17
CA GLU A 247 16.52 5.91 12.61
C GLU A 247 15.88 6.65 11.44
N TYR A 248 14.57 6.83 11.50
CA TYR A 248 13.83 7.65 10.53
C TYR A 248 14.14 9.14 10.72
N VAL A 249 14.39 9.81 9.61
CA VAL A 249 14.60 11.26 9.53
C VAL A 249 13.56 11.83 8.58
N VAL A 250 12.73 12.73 9.10
CA VAL A 250 11.68 13.41 8.34
C VAL A 250 12.26 14.70 7.76
N MET A 251 12.06 14.90 6.46
CA MET A 251 12.48 16.10 5.75
C MET A 251 11.24 16.78 5.17
N ASP A 252 11.15 18.08 5.37
CA ASP A 252 10.06 18.93 4.90
C ASP A 252 10.10 19.17 3.37
#